data_143454634c278c48a3cd20d34ea1bd7c
#
_entry.id   143454634c278c48a3cd20d34ea1bd7c
#
_cell.length_a   1.000
_cell.length_b   1.000
_cell.length_c   1.000
_cell.angle_alpha   90.00
_cell.angle_beta   90.00
_cell.angle_gamma   90.00
#
_symmetry.space_group_name_H-M   'P 1'
#
loop_
_entity.id
_entity.type
_entity.pdbx_description
1 polymer ?
#
loop_
_entity_poly.entity_id
_entity_poly.type
_entity_poly.pdbx_seq_one_letter_code
_entity_poly.pdbx_strand_id
1 'polypeptide(L)'
;ANVSVFLLIHLLLAIGRIKGNSQVEFLVSDLFTLTASWEGLLFKPWGIITNIFAHFDLFHIFSNMIFLYFSGRLFEQFFDGNKLLIVYLFGGILGGLSEIISSSVLFPMEPVHTVLGASGSVMAIFTALAFYRPNMKVFLFGMFPVRLFLLALFFLATDLIGIGSKDDHVAHFAHLGGALFGYFAMYQIHSDKNILARIEALIRKGKGLFKKKPKMYYTRSDQHKTDEQYNLDKKKKQKKTDHILDKISSSGYDSLTKEEKDFLFNQSKNG
;
A
#
# COMPACT_ATOMS: atom_id res chain seq x y z
N ALA A 1 -1.70 12.13 3.23
CA ALA A 1 -1.26 12.72 1.94
C ALA A 1 -2.31 13.67 1.36
N ASN A 2 -3.56 13.21 1.05
CA ASN A 2 -4.58 14.04 0.37
C ASN A 2 -4.89 15.37 1.09
N VAL A 3 -5.13 15.32 2.40
CA VAL A 3 -5.38 16.55 3.18
C VAL A 3 -4.18 17.51 3.16
N SER A 4 -2.96 16.97 3.24
CA SER A 4 -1.74 17.79 3.18
C SER A 4 -1.57 18.46 1.80
N VAL A 5 -1.90 17.73 0.71
CA VAL A 5 -1.87 18.26 -0.65
C VAL A 5 -2.96 19.32 -0.82
N PHE A 6 -4.17 19.09 -0.32
CA PHE A 6 -5.26 20.04 -0.34
C PHE A 6 -4.88 21.36 0.35
N LEU A 7 -4.32 21.29 1.55
CA LEU A 7 -3.86 22.47 2.28
C LEU A 7 -2.74 23.21 1.54
N LEU A 8 -1.79 22.46 0.94
CA LEU A 8 -0.71 23.05 0.14
C LEU A 8 -1.25 23.78 -1.08
N ILE A 9 -2.16 23.16 -1.84
CA ILE A 9 -2.81 23.77 -3.00
C ILE A 9 -3.48 25.09 -2.60
N HIS A 10 -4.32 25.08 -1.55
CA HIS A 10 -5.05 26.27 -1.11
C HIS A 10 -4.13 27.36 -0.55
N LEU A 11 -3.02 27.00 0.10
CA LEU A 11 -2.00 27.94 0.53
C LEU A 11 -1.34 28.63 -0.67
N LEU A 12 -0.94 27.86 -1.69
CA LEU A 12 -0.35 28.41 -2.91
C LEU A 12 -1.32 29.35 -3.64
N LEU A 13 -2.57 28.92 -3.79
CA LEU A 13 -3.61 29.74 -4.42
C LEU A 13 -3.87 31.04 -3.63
N ALA A 14 -3.90 30.97 -2.30
CA ALA A 14 -4.06 32.18 -1.45
C ALA A 14 -2.88 33.15 -1.62
N ILE A 15 -1.64 32.63 -1.64
CA ILE A 15 -0.45 33.46 -1.89
C ILE A 15 -0.50 34.13 -3.28
N GLY A 16 -0.92 33.36 -4.30
CA GLY A 16 -1.08 33.86 -5.67
C GLY A 16 -2.10 35.05 -5.71
N ARG A 17 -3.26 34.87 -5.09
CA ARG A 17 -4.30 35.89 -5.01
C ARG A 17 -3.83 37.17 -4.28
N ILE A 18 -3.16 37.01 -3.13
CA ILE A 18 -2.61 38.12 -2.35
C ILE A 18 -1.59 38.91 -3.17
N LYS A 19 -0.78 38.22 -3.98
CA LYS A 19 0.24 38.86 -4.83
C LYS A 19 -0.30 39.36 -6.20
N GLY A 20 -1.58 39.13 -6.49
CA GLY A 20 -2.17 39.43 -7.80
C GLY A 20 -1.55 38.63 -8.96
N ASN A 21 -1.01 37.46 -8.68
CA ASN A 21 -0.28 36.61 -9.65
C ASN A 21 -1.14 35.43 -10.11
N SER A 22 -1.83 35.59 -11.26
CA SER A 22 -2.64 34.54 -11.87
C SER A 22 -1.87 33.34 -12.39
N GLN A 23 -0.55 33.46 -12.59
CA GLN A 23 0.29 32.33 -13.02
C GLN A 23 0.35 31.21 -11.98
N VAL A 24 0.12 31.53 -10.70
CA VAL A 24 0.09 30.54 -9.63
C VAL A 24 -1.07 29.56 -9.80
N GLU A 25 -2.25 30.01 -10.22
CA GLU A 25 -3.41 29.14 -10.49
C GLU A 25 -3.11 28.18 -11.64
N PHE A 26 -2.49 28.69 -12.70
CA PHE A 26 -2.06 27.85 -13.81
C PHE A 26 -1.04 26.81 -13.39
N LEU A 27 0.00 27.18 -12.63
CA LEU A 27 1.04 26.26 -12.15
C LEU A 27 0.46 25.19 -11.22
N VAL A 28 -0.45 25.57 -10.33
CA VAL A 28 -1.11 24.62 -9.42
C VAL A 28 -1.95 23.62 -10.23
N SER A 29 -2.73 24.10 -11.20
CA SER A 29 -3.49 23.20 -12.07
C SER A 29 -2.56 22.29 -12.86
N ASP A 30 -1.50 22.83 -13.46
CA ASP A 30 -0.54 22.07 -14.25
C ASP A 30 0.18 20.97 -13.48
N LEU A 31 0.50 21.20 -12.20
CA LEU A 31 1.21 20.24 -11.34
C LEU A 31 0.29 19.16 -10.76
N PHE A 32 -0.98 19.49 -10.50
CA PHE A 32 -1.83 18.63 -9.68
C PHE A 32 -3.01 18.03 -10.42
N THR A 33 -3.27 18.40 -11.69
CA THR A 33 -4.34 17.78 -12.48
C THR A 33 -3.79 16.86 -13.57
N LEU A 34 -4.63 15.93 -14.00
CA LEU A 34 -4.39 15.10 -15.17
C LEU A 34 -5.14 15.70 -16.36
N THR A 35 -4.45 16.04 -17.42
CA THR A 35 -5.07 16.38 -18.70
C THR A 35 -5.52 15.10 -19.40
N ALA A 36 -6.83 14.96 -19.66
CA ALA A 36 -7.44 13.74 -20.20
C ALA A 36 -7.14 13.57 -21.71
N SER A 37 -5.87 13.52 -22.07
CA SER A 37 -5.39 13.25 -23.45
C SER A 37 -4.04 12.55 -23.44
N TRP A 38 -3.72 11.83 -24.52
CA TRP A 38 -2.40 11.20 -24.71
C TRP A 38 -1.28 12.23 -24.77
N GLU A 39 -1.52 13.35 -25.40
CA GLU A 39 -0.59 14.47 -25.45
C GLU A 39 -0.34 15.03 -24.07
N GLY A 40 -1.41 15.25 -23.26
CA GLY A 40 -1.31 15.67 -21.89
C GLY A 40 -0.48 14.72 -21.04
N LEU A 41 -0.69 13.42 -21.18
CA LEU A 41 0.11 12.40 -20.47
C LEU A 41 1.59 12.41 -20.90
N LEU A 42 1.86 12.64 -22.18
CA LEU A 42 3.25 12.64 -22.70
C LEU A 42 4.05 13.84 -22.17
N PHE A 43 3.44 15.03 -22.16
CA PHE A 43 4.12 16.26 -21.71
C PHE A 43 4.07 16.45 -20.19
N LYS A 44 3.07 15.89 -19.50
CA LYS A 44 2.85 16.02 -18.06
C LYS A 44 2.62 14.65 -17.40
N PRO A 45 3.58 13.72 -17.51
CA PRO A 45 3.40 12.34 -17.01
C PRO A 45 3.17 12.25 -15.50
N TRP A 46 3.61 13.24 -14.74
CA TRP A 46 3.35 13.30 -13.30
C TRP A 46 1.87 13.44 -12.96
N GLY A 47 1.07 14.06 -13.85
CA GLY A 47 -0.35 14.30 -13.67
C GLY A 47 -1.13 13.01 -13.37
N ILE A 48 -0.70 11.86 -13.93
CA ILE A 48 -1.35 10.55 -13.68
C ILE A 48 -1.26 10.10 -12.20
N ILE A 49 -0.28 10.61 -11.46
CA ILE A 49 -0.09 10.30 -10.04
C ILE A 49 -0.55 11.45 -9.16
N THR A 50 -0.22 12.71 -9.51
CA THR A 50 -0.52 13.85 -8.66
C THR A 50 -2.02 14.14 -8.56
N ASN A 51 -2.77 13.89 -9.64
CA ASN A 51 -4.22 14.05 -9.65
C ASN A 51 -4.93 13.23 -8.56
N ILE A 52 -4.43 12.04 -8.23
CA ILE A 52 -5.01 11.14 -7.21
C ILE A 52 -5.08 11.81 -5.83
N PHE A 53 -4.18 12.74 -5.57
CA PHE A 53 -4.07 13.42 -4.27
C PHE A 53 -4.67 14.81 -4.27
N ALA A 54 -5.00 15.37 -5.44
CA ALA A 54 -5.46 16.73 -5.60
C ALA A 54 -6.97 16.87 -5.43
N HIS A 55 -7.38 17.94 -4.77
CA HIS A 55 -8.78 18.34 -4.63
C HIS A 55 -8.82 19.87 -4.57
N PHE A 56 -9.75 20.49 -5.29
CA PHE A 56 -9.94 21.95 -5.30
C PHE A 56 -11.17 22.40 -4.53
N ASP A 57 -12.11 21.49 -4.27
CA ASP A 57 -13.34 21.77 -3.55
C ASP A 57 -13.37 21.07 -2.20
N LEU A 58 -13.89 21.76 -1.18
CA LEU A 58 -13.93 21.25 0.20
C LEU A 58 -14.87 20.06 0.35
N PHE A 59 -16.03 20.07 -0.32
CA PHE A 59 -16.98 18.96 -0.24
C PHE A 59 -16.42 17.74 -0.98
N HIS A 60 -15.72 17.98 -2.09
CA HIS A 60 -15.07 16.92 -2.87
C HIS A 60 -14.00 16.19 -2.03
N ILE A 61 -13.10 16.93 -1.36
CA ILE A 61 -12.10 16.23 -0.50
C ILE A 61 -12.78 15.58 0.70
N PHE A 62 -13.75 16.23 1.33
CA PHE A 62 -14.43 15.69 2.50
C PHE A 62 -15.11 14.35 2.19
N SER A 63 -15.89 14.28 1.12
CA SER A 63 -16.55 13.04 0.69
C SER A 63 -15.53 11.95 0.34
N ASN A 64 -14.48 12.26 -0.42
CA ASN A 64 -13.43 11.30 -0.73
C ASN A 64 -12.74 10.77 0.52
N MET A 65 -12.42 11.62 1.49
CA MET A 65 -11.75 11.20 2.72
C MET A 65 -12.63 10.33 3.61
N ILE A 66 -13.93 10.61 3.69
CA ILE A 66 -14.89 9.75 4.38
C ILE A 66 -14.92 8.36 3.74
N PHE A 67 -15.14 8.29 2.42
CA PHE A 67 -15.18 7.02 1.71
C PHE A 67 -13.85 6.27 1.80
N LEU A 68 -12.72 6.97 1.66
CA LEU A 68 -11.39 6.39 1.80
C LEU A 68 -11.15 5.85 3.22
N TYR A 69 -11.57 6.58 4.23
CA TYR A 69 -11.43 6.15 5.63
C TYR A 69 -12.21 4.86 5.89
N PHE A 70 -13.48 4.83 5.53
CA PHE A 70 -14.32 3.65 5.78
C PHE A 70 -13.91 2.45 4.91
N SER A 71 -13.70 2.64 3.62
CA SER A 71 -13.27 1.56 2.74
C SER A 71 -11.87 1.06 3.06
N GLY A 72 -10.94 1.96 3.39
CA GLY A 72 -9.58 1.62 3.79
C GLY A 72 -9.54 0.83 5.11
N ARG A 73 -10.26 1.30 6.14
CA ARG A 73 -10.36 0.56 7.42
C ARG A 73 -10.99 -0.81 7.25
N LEU A 74 -11.98 -0.92 6.37
CA LEU A 74 -12.62 -2.19 6.06
C LEU A 74 -11.67 -3.11 5.29
N PHE A 75 -10.88 -2.56 4.37
CA PHE A 75 -9.87 -3.29 3.60
C PHE A 75 -8.76 -3.85 4.50
N GLU A 76 -8.29 -3.06 5.45
CA GLU A 76 -7.26 -3.46 6.41
C GLU A 76 -7.69 -4.56 7.39
N GLN A 77 -8.98 -4.88 7.48
CA GLN A 77 -9.45 -6.07 8.22
C GLN A 77 -9.09 -7.39 7.51
N PHE A 78 -8.82 -7.35 6.22
CA PHE A 78 -8.55 -8.55 5.40
C PHE A 78 -7.17 -8.55 4.77
N PHE A 79 -6.58 -7.38 4.56
CA PHE A 79 -5.33 -7.20 3.83
C PHE A 79 -4.42 -6.21 4.55
N ASP A 80 -3.12 -6.29 4.27
CA ASP A 80 -2.13 -5.37 4.83
C ASP A 80 -2.15 -3.98 4.15
N GLY A 81 -1.55 -2.99 4.81
CA GLY A 81 -1.49 -1.61 4.31
C GLY A 81 -0.71 -1.45 2.99
N ASN A 82 0.21 -2.38 2.65
CA ASN A 82 0.91 -2.33 1.37
C ASN A 82 -0.05 -2.65 0.22
N LYS A 83 -0.91 -3.66 0.38
CA LYS A 83 -1.95 -3.97 -0.61
C LYS A 83 -2.96 -2.85 -0.75
N LEU A 84 -3.37 -2.24 0.38
CA LEU A 84 -4.22 -1.05 0.35
C LEU A 84 -3.58 0.08 -0.47
N LEU A 85 -2.30 0.38 -0.24
CA LEU A 85 -1.58 1.40 -0.99
C LEU A 85 -1.47 1.07 -2.48
N ILE A 86 -1.21 -0.19 -2.83
CA ILE A 86 -1.17 -0.64 -4.23
C ILE A 86 -2.54 -0.46 -4.88
N VAL A 87 -3.62 -0.91 -4.24
CA VAL A 87 -4.98 -0.76 -4.79
C VAL A 87 -5.34 0.71 -4.94
N TYR A 88 -4.98 1.54 -3.98
CA TYR A 88 -5.20 2.99 -4.05
C TYR A 88 -4.47 3.63 -5.24
N LEU A 89 -3.15 3.42 -5.35
CA LEU A 89 -2.34 4.07 -6.38
C LEU A 89 -2.66 3.53 -7.78
N PHE A 90 -2.69 2.22 -7.96
CA PHE A 90 -2.94 1.63 -9.28
C PHE A 90 -4.40 1.76 -9.71
N GLY A 91 -5.34 1.79 -8.75
CA GLY A 91 -6.73 2.11 -9.02
C GLY A 91 -6.90 3.52 -9.57
N GLY A 92 -6.24 4.51 -8.96
CA GLY A 92 -6.23 5.89 -9.45
C GLY A 92 -5.53 6.04 -10.81
N ILE A 93 -4.39 5.36 -11.02
CA ILE A 93 -3.67 5.35 -12.30
C ILE A 93 -4.55 4.74 -13.40
N LEU A 94 -5.16 3.57 -13.17
CA LEU A 94 -6.03 2.94 -14.17
C LEU A 94 -7.29 3.78 -14.41
N GLY A 95 -7.80 4.44 -13.37
CA GLY A 95 -8.87 5.43 -13.50
C GLY A 95 -8.49 6.56 -14.44
N GLY A 96 -7.35 7.21 -14.21
CA GLY A 96 -6.85 8.28 -15.07
C GLY A 96 -6.59 7.83 -16.52
N LEU A 97 -6.04 6.61 -16.71
CA LEU A 97 -5.87 6.03 -18.04
C LEU A 97 -7.20 5.76 -18.74
N SER A 98 -8.22 5.29 -18.01
CA SER A 98 -9.55 5.07 -18.56
C SER A 98 -10.19 6.38 -19.02
N GLU A 99 -9.96 7.48 -18.29
CA GLU A 99 -10.42 8.79 -18.67
C GLU A 99 -9.74 9.31 -19.94
N ILE A 100 -8.42 9.12 -20.05
CA ILE A 100 -7.67 9.45 -21.29
C ILE A 100 -8.19 8.64 -22.48
N ILE A 101 -8.40 7.34 -22.31
CA ILE A 101 -8.91 6.46 -23.36
C ILE A 101 -10.32 6.91 -23.78
N SER A 102 -11.21 7.16 -22.85
CA SER A 102 -12.57 7.59 -23.14
C SER A 102 -12.60 8.93 -23.88
N SER A 103 -11.85 9.89 -23.40
CA SER A 103 -11.75 11.21 -24.01
C SER A 103 -11.19 11.15 -25.44
N SER A 104 -10.18 10.30 -25.66
CA SER A 104 -9.49 10.20 -26.96
C SER A 104 -10.23 9.31 -27.97
N VAL A 105 -10.97 8.28 -27.52
CA VAL A 105 -11.55 7.26 -28.40
C VAL A 105 -13.06 7.37 -28.50
N LEU A 106 -13.74 7.59 -27.36
CA LEU A 106 -15.20 7.63 -27.33
C LEU A 106 -15.73 9.04 -27.56
N PHE A 107 -15.01 10.08 -27.13
CA PHE A 107 -15.44 11.46 -27.22
C PHE A 107 -14.37 12.39 -27.87
N PRO A 108 -13.83 12.03 -29.06
CA PRO A 108 -12.70 12.77 -29.66
C PRO A 108 -13.06 14.20 -30.09
N MET A 109 -14.33 14.52 -30.19
CA MET A 109 -14.81 15.87 -30.57
C MET A 109 -15.11 16.76 -29.36
N GLU A 110 -15.11 16.20 -28.15
CA GLU A 110 -15.30 17.02 -26.95
C GLU A 110 -14.00 17.71 -26.54
N PRO A 111 -14.07 18.89 -25.93
CA PRO A 111 -12.88 19.59 -25.44
C PRO A 111 -12.12 18.75 -24.43
N VAL A 112 -10.79 18.77 -24.52
CA VAL A 112 -9.93 18.10 -23.53
C VAL A 112 -10.15 18.75 -22.16
N HIS A 113 -10.48 17.94 -21.18
CA HIS A 113 -10.73 18.37 -19.81
C HIS A 113 -9.63 17.88 -18.84
N THR A 114 -9.66 18.40 -17.64
CA THR A 114 -8.73 17.99 -16.58
C THR A 114 -9.45 17.17 -15.51
N VAL A 115 -8.76 16.18 -14.98
CA VAL A 115 -9.25 15.26 -13.93
C VAL A 115 -8.42 15.41 -12.67
N LEU A 116 -9.08 15.34 -11.53
CA LEU A 116 -8.45 15.35 -10.21
C LEU A 116 -9.35 14.64 -9.18
N GLY A 117 -8.76 14.13 -8.13
CA GLY A 117 -9.47 13.51 -7.01
C GLY A 117 -9.07 12.07 -6.75
N ALA A 118 -9.31 11.65 -5.51
CA ALA A 118 -9.03 10.28 -5.06
C ALA A 118 -10.13 9.28 -5.44
N SER A 119 -11.22 9.71 -6.07
CA SER A 119 -12.44 8.93 -6.24
C SER A 119 -12.24 7.63 -7.04
N GLY A 120 -11.42 7.64 -8.11
CA GLY A 120 -11.05 6.42 -8.83
C GLY A 120 -10.31 5.41 -7.94
N SER A 121 -9.40 5.87 -7.09
CA SER A 121 -8.71 5.05 -6.10
C SER A 121 -9.67 4.49 -5.03
N VAL A 122 -10.59 5.30 -4.57
CA VAL A 122 -11.64 4.91 -3.60
C VAL A 122 -12.55 3.85 -4.21
N MET A 123 -12.98 4.04 -5.46
CA MET A 123 -13.76 3.04 -6.19
C MET A 123 -13.02 1.72 -6.36
N ALA A 124 -11.70 1.75 -6.58
CA ALA A 124 -10.88 0.54 -6.64
C ALA A 124 -10.90 -0.23 -5.31
N ILE A 125 -10.69 0.45 -4.18
CA ILE A 125 -10.71 -0.18 -2.85
C ILE A 125 -12.10 -0.75 -2.56
N PHE A 126 -13.14 0.04 -2.83
CA PHE A 126 -14.51 -0.33 -2.56
C PHE A 126 -14.97 -1.53 -3.39
N THR A 127 -14.67 -1.54 -4.69
CA THR A 127 -14.98 -2.64 -5.60
C THR A 127 -14.18 -3.90 -5.26
N ALA A 128 -12.89 -3.75 -4.90
CA ALA A 128 -12.07 -4.86 -4.41
C ALA A 128 -12.74 -5.56 -3.23
N LEU A 129 -13.20 -4.81 -2.23
CA LEU A 129 -13.91 -5.36 -1.07
C LEU A 129 -15.24 -6.01 -1.47
N ALA A 130 -16.00 -5.38 -2.36
CA ALA A 130 -17.29 -5.89 -2.82
C ALA A 130 -17.15 -7.24 -3.55
N PHE A 131 -16.09 -7.44 -4.31
CA PHE A 131 -15.79 -8.72 -4.94
C PHE A 131 -15.20 -9.75 -3.98
N TYR A 132 -14.39 -9.33 -3.02
CA TYR A 132 -13.81 -10.23 -2.03
C TYR A 132 -14.84 -10.74 -1.01
N ARG A 133 -15.75 -9.86 -0.56
CA ARG A 133 -16.80 -10.16 0.45
C ARG A 133 -18.18 -9.66 0.01
N PRO A 134 -18.78 -10.22 -1.06
CA PRO A 134 -19.99 -9.66 -1.67
C PRO A 134 -21.19 -9.62 -0.72
N ASN A 135 -21.30 -10.56 0.20
CA ASN A 135 -22.40 -10.65 1.15
C ASN A 135 -22.16 -9.89 2.46
N MET A 136 -20.99 -9.24 2.61
CA MET A 136 -20.70 -8.44 3.79
C MET A 136 -21.66 -7.26 3.86
N LYS A 137 -22.21 -7.03 5.05
CA LYS A 137 -23.12 -5.91 5.31
C LYS A 137 -22.35 -4.75 5.89
N VAL A 138 -22.55 -3.58 5.32
CA VAL A 138 -22.12 -2.30 5.90
C VAL A 138 -23.37 -1.55 6.36
N PHE A 139 -23.26 -0.86 7.50
CA PHE A 139 -24.38 -0.10 8.04
C PHE A 139 -24.32 1.34 7.57
N LEU A 140 -25.15 1.70 6.58
CA LEU A 140 -25.28 3.09 6.15
C LEU A 140 -25.89 3.90 7.30
N PHE A 141 -25.24 5.03 7.60
CA PHE A 141 -25.60 5.91 8.72
C PHE A 141 -25.74 5.17 10.07
N GLY A 142 -25.08 4.02 10.23
CA GLY A 142 -25.19 3.20 11.44
C GLY A 142 -26.48 2.41 11.60
N MET A 143 -27.45 2.53 10.70
CA MET A 143 -28.82 1.97 10.83
C MET A 143 -29.17 0.96 9.74
N PHE A 144 -28.88 1.24 8.50
CA PHE A 144 -29.36 0.44 7.37
C PHE A 144 -28.31 -0.55 6.89
N PRO A 145 -28.50 -1.88 7.15
CA PRO A 145 -27.57 -2.90 6.68
C PRO A 145 -27.74 -3.13 5.17
N VAL A 146 -26.76 -2.71 4.38
CA VAL A 146 -26.71 -2.91 2.94
C VAL A 146 -25.55 -3.85 2.60
N ARG A 147 -25.78 -4.80 1.67
CA ARG A 147 -24.69 -5.65 1.17
C ARG A 147 -23.70 -4.82 0.37
N LEU A 148 -22.42 -5.03 0.63
CA LEU A 148 -21.35 -4.25 0.02
C LEU A 148 -21.37 -4.34 -1.51
N PHE A 149 -21.69 -5.53 -2.05
CA PHE A 149 -21.85 -5.73 -3.50
C PHE A 149 -22.97 -4.88 -4.10
N LEU A 150 -24.11 -4.77 -3.43
CA LEU A 150 -25.22 -3.93 -3.93
C LEU A 150 -24.88 -2.45 -3.90
N LEU A 151 -24.11 -2.03 -2.91
CA LEU A 151 -23.65 -0.65 -2.82
C LEU A 151 -22.62 -0.34 -3.92
N ALA A 152 -21.71 -1.28 -4.22
CA ALA A 152 -20.77 -1.13 -5.34
C ALA A 152 -21.52 -1.10 -6.68
N LEU A 153 -22.49 -1.98 -6.88
CA LEU A 153 -23.32 -1.98 -8.08
C LEU A 153 -24.09 -0.66 -8.25
N PHE A 154 -24.60 -0.12 -7.16
CA PHE A 154 -25.28 1.19 -7.17
C PHE A 154 -24.33 2.30 -7.66
N PHE A 155 -23.11 2.40 -7.11
CA PHE A 155 -22.15 3.41 -7.56
C PHE A 155 -21.74 3.21 -9.02
N LEU A 156 -21.49 1.97 -9.45
CA LEU A 156 -21.18 1.69 -10.86
C LEU A 156 -22.35 2.05 -11.78
N ALA A 157 -23.59 1.80 -11.35
CA ALA A 157 -24.77 2.17 -12.13
C ALA A 157 -24.92 3.70 -12.23
N THR A 158 -24.67 4.43 -11.15
CA THR A 158 -24.70 5.92 -11.20
C THR A 158 -23.64 6.48 -12.12
N ASP A 159 -22.42 5.89 -12.13
CA ASP A 159 -21.38 6.28 -13.08
C ASP A 159 -21.77 6.00 -14.53
N LEU A 160 -22.35 4.81 -14.82
CA LEU A 160 -22.80 4.47 -16.16
C LEU A 160 -23.93 5.38 -16.65
N ILE A 161 -24.86 5.77 -15.76
CA ILE A 161 -25.96 6.69 -16.08
C ILE A 161 -25.41 8.10 -16.31
N GLY A 162 -24.37 8.51 -15.56
CA GLY A 162 -23.75 9.83 -15.66
C GLY A 162 -22.86 10.03 -16.89
N ILE A 163 -22.50 8.94 -17.62
CA ILE A 163 -21.69 9.08 -18.83
C ILE A 163 -22.36 10.03 -19.84
N GLY A 164 -21.62 11.06 -20.24
CA GLY A 164 -22.12 12.09 -21.15
C GLY A 164 -22.87 13.21 -20.48
N SER A 165 -23.08 13.20 -19.16
CA SER A 165 -23.56 14.36 -18.41
C SER A 165 -22.49 15.47 -18.48
N LYS A 166 -22.92 16.69 -18.83
CA LYS A 166 -22.03 17.87 -18.88
C LYS A 166 -22.09 18.69 -17.61
N ASP A 167 -23.06 18.42 -16.75
CA ASP A 167 -23.42 19.30 -15.65
C ASP A 167 -22.83 18.86 -14.30
N ASP A 168 -22.40 17.60 -14.17
CA ASP A 168 -21.98 17.03 -12.88
C ASP A 168 -20.47 17.12 -12.61
N HIS A 169 -19.66 17.44 -13.62
CA HIS A 169 -18.19 17.53 -13.53
C HIS A 169 -17.52 16.27 -12.95
N VAL A 170 -18.13 15.10 -13.09
CA VAL A 170 -17.64 13.82 -12.56
C VAL A 170 -16.89 13.05 -13.65
N ALA A 171 -15.69 12.57 -13.32
CA ALA A 171 -14.88 11.73 -14.19
C ALA A 171 -15.36 10.26 -14.11
N HIS A 172 -16.49 9.95 -14.73
CA HIS A 172 -17.13 8.63 -14.64
C HIS A 172 -16.24 7.50 -15.11
N PHE A 173 -15.48 7.69 -16.19
CA PHE A 173 -14.55 6.68 -16.66
C PHE A 173 -13.38 6.46 -15.71
N ALA A 174 -12.97 7.47 -14.96
CA ALA A 174 -11.97 7.29 -13.91
C ALA A 174 -12.49 6.39 -12.77
N HIS A 175 -13.77 6.52 -12.41
CA HIS A 175 -14.40 5.64 -11.43
C HIS A 175 -14.51 4.20 -11.95
N LEU A 176 -14.98 4.02 -13.19
CA LEU A 176 -15.10 2.70 -13.83
C LEU A 176 -13.74 2.02 -13.99
N GLY A 177 -12.71 2.76 -14.38
CA GLY A 177 -11.34 2.25 -14.47
C GLY A 177 -10.76 1.85 -13.12
N GLY A 178 -11.02 2.66 -12.08
CA GLY A 178 -10.68 2.33 -10.71
C GLY A 178 -11.38 1.04 -10.25
N ALA A 179 -12.68 0.94 -10.47
CA ALA A 179 -13.48 -0.24 -10.15
C ALA A 179 -12.98 -1.50 -10.87
N LEU A 180 -12.60 -1.38 -12.14
CA LEU A 180 -12.02 -2.46 -12.93
C LEU A 180 -10.71 -2.96 -12.32
N PHE A 181 -9.84 -2.05 -11.87
CA PHE A 181 -8.63 -2.44 -11.15
C PHE A 181 -8.96 -3.17 -9.84
N GLY A 182 -9.93 -2.67 -9.08
CA GLY A 182 -10.40 -3.29 -7.84
C GLY A 182 -10.87 -4.74 -8.05
N TYR A 183 -11.60 -5.01 -9.13
CA TYR A 183 -11.99 -6.35 -9.53
C TYR A 183 -10.77 -7.24 -9.79
N PHE A 184 -9.84 -6.81 -10.65
CA PHE A 184 -8.64 -7.59 -10.97
C PHE A 184 -7.72 -7.77 -9.77
N ALA A 185 -7.66 -6.82 -8.85
CA ALA A 185 -6.92 -6.94 -7.61
C ALA A 185 -7.38 -8.13 -6.77
N MET A 186 -8.68 -8.44 -6.77
CA MET A 186 -9.25 -9.56 -6.02
C MET A 186 -9.41 -10.84 -6.85
N TYR A 187 -9.35 -10.73 -8.18
CA TYR A 187 -9.40 -11.92 -9.03
C TYR A 187 -8.21 -12.83 -8.74
N GLN A 188 -8.51 -14.07 -8.35
CA GLN A 188 -7.50 -15.06 -7.94
C GLN A 188 -6.53 -14.54 -6.84
N ILE A 189 -7.03 -13.82 -5.83
CA ILE A 189 -6.21 -13.18 -4.78
C ILE A 189 -5.25 -14.15 -4.06
N HIS A 190 -5.57 -15.44 -3.99
CA HIS A 190 -4.74 -16.46 -3.36
C HIS A 190 -3.76 -17.16 -4.34
N SER A 191 -3.67 -16.70 -5.58
CA SER A 191 -2.78 -17.27 -6.60
C SER A 191 -1.56 -16.37 -6.82
N ASP A 192 -0.40 -16.98 -7.09
CA ASP A 192 0.81 -16.26 -7.51
C ASP A 192 0.63 -15.50 -8.83
N LYS A 193 -0.44 -15.82 -9.60
CA LYS A 193 -0.82 -15.10 -10.82
C LYS A 193 -1.60 -13.82 -10.57
N ASN A 194 -2.01 -13.58 -9.31
CA ASN A 194 -2.76 -12.38 -8.93
C ASN A 194 -1.94 -11.10 -9.22
N ILE A 195 -2.63 -10.05 -9.66
CA ILE A 195 -2.00 -8.79 -10.06
C ILE A 195 -1.28 -8.11 -8.88
N LEU A 196 -1.84 -8.16 -7.66
CA LEU A 196 -1.20 -7.57 -6.48
C LEU A 196 0.11 -8.29 -6.16
N ALA A 197 0.12 -9.62 -6.19
CA ALA A 197 1.33 -10.40 -5.95
C ALA A 197 2.45 -10.07 -6.97
N ARG A 198 2.08 -9.87 -8.23
CA ARG A 198 3.02 -9.45 -9.28
C ARG A 198 3.56 -8.05 -9.06
N ILE A 199 2.70 -7.09 -8.71
CA ILE A 199 3.11 -5.71 -8.40
C ILE A 199 4.02 -5.70 -7.17
N GLU A 200 3.68 -6.40 -6.10
CA GLU A 200 4.52 -6.54 -4.90
C GLU A 200 5.90 -7.13 -5.23
N ALA A 201 5.94 -8.15 -6.09
CA ALA A 201 7.19 -8.76 -6.54
C ALA A 201 8.06 -7.77 -7.34
N LEU A 202 7.47 -6.96 -8.20
CA LEU A 202 8.17 -5.91 -8.95
C LEU A 202 8.72 -4.83 -8.02
N ILE A 203 7.93 -4.34 -7.09
CA ILE A 203 8.35 -3.35 -6.07
C ILE A 203 9.51 -3.91 -5.24
N ARG A 204 9.42 -5.16 -4.81
CA ARG A 204 10.48 -5.84 -4.04
C ARG A 204 11.78 -5.98 -4.85
N LYS A 205 11.68 -6.33 -6.14
CA LYS A 205 12.83 -6.35 -7.06
C LYS A 205 13.48 -4.97 -7.18
N GLY A 206 12.67 -3.94 -7.39
CA GLY A 206 13.16 -2.56 -7.48
C GLY A 206 13.89 -2.12 -6.20
N LYS A 207 13.30 -2.37 -5.03
CA LYS A 207 13.96 -2.08 -3.74
C LYS A 207 15.27 -2.88 -3.55
N GLY A 208 15.37 -4.07 -4.11
CA GLY A 208 16.58 -4.92 -4.08
C GLY A 208 17.75 -4.31 -4.88
N LEU A 209 17.47 -3.60 -5.97
CA LEU A 209 18.48 -2.93 -6.79
C LEU A 209 19.17 -1.76 -6.05
N PHE A 210 18.46 -1.09 -5.14
CA PHE A 210 18.97 0.03 -4.34
C PHE A 210 19.53 -0.40 -2.98
N LYS A 211 19.35 -1.64 -2.53
CA LYS A 211 20.00 -2.16 -1.35
C LYS A 211 21.46 -2.43 -1.69
N LYS A 212 22.38 -1.62 -1.17
CA LYS A 212 23.80 -1.98 -1.10
C LYS A 212 23.87 -3.35 -0.42
N LYS A 213 24.44 -4.35 -1.11
CA LYS A 213 24.75 -5.63 -0.47
C LYS A 213 25.53 -5.31 0.80
N PRO A 214 25.11 -5.81 1.97
CA PRO A 214 25.93 -5.63 3.17
C PRO A 214 27.32 -6.16 2.80
N LYS A 215 28.35 -5.32 2.96
CA LYS A 215 29.73 -5.81 2.88
C LYS A 215 29.82 -6.83 4.01
N MET A 216 29.86 -8.11 3.67
CA MET A 216 30.25 -9.13 4.64
C MET A 216 31.68 -8.81 5.00
N TYR A 217 31.86 -8.14 6.14
CA TYR A 217 33.15 -8.10 6.77
C TYR A 217 33.38 -9.54 7.27
N TYR A 218 34.16 -10.27 6.52
CA TYR A 218 34.78 -11.47 7.01
C TYR A 218 35.71 -11.02 8.12
N THR A 219 35.22 -11.01 9.34
CA THR A 219 36.10 -11.00 10.51
C THR A 219 36.76 -12.37 10.46
N ARG A 220 37.95 -12.41 9.88
CA ARG A 220 38.83 -13.56 9.97
C ARG A 220 39.11 -13.69 11.48
N SER A 221 38.29 -14.51 12.14
CA SER A 221 38.63 -14.97 13.48
C SER A 221 39.82 -15.92 13.25
N ASP A 222 41.00 -15.43 13.60
CA ASP A 222 42.25 -16.18 13.54
C ASP A 222 42.33 -17.31 14.58
N GLN A 223 41.25 -18.04 14.76
CA GLN A 223 41.22 -19.28 15.50
C GLN A 223 40.39 -20.30 14.71
N HIS A 224 40.96 -20.75 13.60
CA HIS A 224 40.59 -22.07 13.08
C HIS A 224 41.09 -23.10 14.10
N LYS A 225 40.24 -23.42 15.12
CA LYS A 225 40.41 -24.67 15.85
C LYS A 225 40.30 -25.80 14.80
N THR A 226 41.30 -26.64 14.72
CA THR A 226 41.21 -27.84 13.87
C THR A 226 40.03 -28.70 14.34
N ASP A 227 39.43 -29.45 13.43
CA ASP A 227 38.30 -30.35 13.78
C ASP A 227 38.63 -31.24 14.96
N GLU A 228 39.90 -31.63 15.09
CA GLU A 228 40.41 -32.41 16.25
C GLU A 228 40.33 -31.58 17.54
N GLN A 229 40.74 -30.32 17.53
CA GLN A 229 40.67 -29.46 18.70
C GLN A 229 39.24 -29.15 19.11
N TYR A 230 38.36 -28.98 18.14
CA TYR A 230 36.91 -28.79 18.39
C TYR A 230 36.31 -30.07 19.04
N ASN A 231 36.61 -31.23 18.50
CA ASN A 231 36.14 -32.52 19.03
C ASN A 231 36.70 -32.82 20.41
N LEU A 232 37.95 -32.47 20.69
CA LEU A 232 38.58 -32.63 22.01
C LEU A 232 37.91 -31.69 23.04
N ASP A 233 37.67 -30.41 22.68
CA ASP A 233 36.97 -29.47 23.56
C ASP A 233 35.54 -29.91 23.85
N LYS A 234 34.83 -30.41 22.84
CA LYS A 234 33.48 -30.98 22.99
C LYS A 234 33.46 -32.15 23.94
N LYS A 235 34.42 -33.09 23.77
CA LYS A 235 34.58 -34.25 24.63
C LYS A 235 34.93 -33.92 26.08
N LYS A 236 35.79 -32.88 26.28
CA LYS A 236 36.10 -32.37 27.63
C LYS A 236 34.89 -31.69 28.29
N LYS A 237 34.12 -30.94 27.56
CA LYS A 237 32.87 -30.31 28.04
C LYS A 237 31.86 -31.39 28.44
N GLN A 238 31.67 -32.42 27.60
CA GLN A 238 30.75 -33.52 27.90
C GLN A 238 31.15 -34.25 29.20
N LYS A 239 32.40 -34.65 29.31
CA LYS A 239 32.90 -35.32 30.54
C LYS A 239 32.72 -34.49 31.79
N LYS A 240 32.90 -33.15 31.69
CA LYS A 240 32.70 -32.25 32.83
C LYS A 240 31.21 -32.16 33.20
N THR A 241 30.32 -32.12 32.18
CA THR A 241 28.86 -32.15 32.40
C THR A 241 28.43 -33.44 33.06
N ASP A 242 28.88 -34.61 32.55
CA ASP A 242 28.54 -35.92 33.09
C ASP A 242 29.00 -36.04 34.56
N HIS A 243 30.23 -35.63 34.88
CA HIS A 243 30.73 -35.62 36.25
C HIS A 243 29.89 -34.75 37.21
N ILE A 244 29.44 -33.57 36.75
CA ILE A 244 28.58 -32.72 37.57
C ILE A 244 27.21 -33.35 37.77
N LEU A 245 26.65 -33.97 36.74
CA LEU A 245 25.35 -34.68 36.82
C LEU A 245 25.43 -35.90 37.77
N ASP A 246 26.53 -36.66 37.74
CA ASP A 246 26.78 -37.75 38.67
C ASP A 246 26.87 -37.27 40.13
N LYS A 247 27.51 -36.11 40.33
CA LYS A 247 27.62 -35.50 41.66
C LYS A 247 26.24 -35.01 42.16
N ILE A 248 25.40 -34.43 41.27
CA ILE A 248 24.01 -34.09 41.61
C ILE A 248 23.22 -35.33 42.00
N SER A 249 23.36 -36.41 41.23
CA SER A 249 22.66 -37.68 41.48
C SER A 249 23.03 -38.35 42.81
N SER A 250 24.30 -38.24 43.21
CA SER A 250 24.81 -38.88 44.42
C SER A 250 24.69 -38.03 45.69
N SER A 251 24.82 -36.70 45.56
CA SER A 251 24.97 -35.80 46.74
C SER A 251 24.07 -34.55 46.70
N GLY A 252 23.17 -34.49 45.69
CA GLY A 252 22.24 -33.35 45.51
C GLY A 252 22.86 -32.10 44.94
N TYR A 253 22.02 -31.21 44.42
CA TYR A 253 22.40 -29.95 43.75
C TYR A 253 23.19 -28.96 44.68
N ASP A 254 22.91 -29.03 45.97
CA ASP A 254 23.58 -28.15 46.96
C ASP A 254 25.02 -28.50 47.21
N SER A 255 25.46 -29.73 46.83
CA SER A 255 26.84 -30.19 46.93
C SER A 255 27.77 -29.58 45.85
N LEU A 256 27.19 -28.90 44.83
CA LEU A 256 27.94 -28.26 43.76
C LEU A 256 28.63 -27.02 44.22
N THR A 257 29.89 -26.82 43.75
CA THR A 257 30.62 -25.57 43.90
C THR A 257 29.98 -24.46 43.04
N LYS A 258 30.26 -23.23 43.36
CA LYS A 258 29.81 -22.06 42.58
C LYS A 258 30.21 -22.17 41.11
N GLU A 259 31.43 -22.59 40.85
CA GLU A 259 31.99 -22.78 39.48
C GLU A 259 31.26 -23.89 38.71
N GLU A 260 30.80 -24.95 39.36
CA GLU A 260 30.05 -26.04 38.77
C GLU A 260 28.61 -25.56 38.44
N LYS A 261 27.98 -24.77 39.32
CA LYS A 261 26.67 -24.17 39.06
C LYS A 261 26.72 -23.21 37.89
N ASP A 262 27.71 -22.33 37.84
CA ASP A 262 27.90 -21.35 36.75
C ASP A 262 28.18 -22.07 35.42
N PHE A 263 28.93 -23.15 35.43
CA PHE A 263 29.17 -23.98 34.24
C PHE A 263 27.88 -24.59 33.68
N LEU A 264 27.01 -25.17 34.50
CA LEU A 264 25.72 -25.72 34.08
C LEU A 264 24.79 -24.61 33.54
N PHE A 265 24.75 -23.47 34.23
CA PHE A 265 23.91 -22.34 33.78
C PHE A 265 24.33 -21.82 32.40
N ASN A 266 25.65 -21.71 32.15
CA ASN A 266 26.16 -21.25 30.86
C ASN A 266 25.95 -22.29 29.75
N GLN A 267 25.91 -23.58 30.08
CA GLN A 267 25.59 -24.67 29.12
C GLN A 267 24.11 -24.61 28.71
N SER A 268 23.18 -24.35 29.61
CA SER A 268 21.74 -24.25 29.31
C SER A 268 21.35 -23.04 28.45
N LYS A 269 22.18 -22.00 28.42
CA LYS A 269 21.97 -20.81 27.56
C LYS A 269 22.48 -20.98 26.12
N ASN A 270 23.40 -21.91 25.88
CA ASN A 270 24.07 -22.10 24.60
C ASN A 270 23.72 -23.43 23.92
N GLY A 271 22.76 -24.18 24.43
CA GLY A 271 22.10 -25.33 23.84
C GLY A 271 20.71 -24.96 23.39
#